data_99433cf15abea6596f304cc1f39c763b
#
_entry.id   99433cf15abea6596f304cc1f39c763b
#
_cell.length_a   1.000
_cell.length_b   1.000
_cell.length_c   1.000
_cell.angle_alpha   90.00
_cell.angle_beta   90.00
_cell.angle_gamma   90.00
#
_symmetry.space_group_name_H-M   'P 1'
#
loop_
_entity.id
_entity.type
_entity.pdbx_description
1 polymer ?
#
loop_
_entity_poly.entity_id
_entity_poly.type
_entity_poly.pdbx_seq_one_letter_code
_entity_poly.pdbx_strand_id
1 'polypeptide(L)'
;IPLRLVGSEMCIRDSASTGAAKAVTKVIPSLQGKITGMAFRVPTADVSVVDLTVKLATETSYDGVMKTIKAASEGALKGILGYTEELVVSQDFIGDARTSIVDANAGIELNGSFFKVVTWYDNEAGYSNKLLDLAAHVSQL
;
A
#
# COMPACT_ATOMS: atom_id res chain seq x y z
N ILE A 1 -10.96 18.59 -25.77
CA ILE A 1 -11.51 17.64 -24.79
C ILE A 1 -11.26 16.18 -25.19
N PRO A 2 -11.50 15.69 -26.42
CA PRO A 2 -11.39 14.29 -26.75
C PRO A 2 -9.97 13.70 -26.60
N LEU A 3 -8.94 14.44 -26.89
CA LEU A 3 -7.54 13.97 -26.88
C LEU A 3 -7.00 13.67 -25.47
N ARG A 4 -7.51 14.33 -24.44
CA ARG A 4 -7.14 14.04 -23.05
C ARG A 4 -7.83 12.80 -22.50
N LEU A 5 -9.01 12.50 -22.99
CA LEU A 5 -9.78 11.32 -22.58
C LEU A 5 -9.20 10.02 -23.12
N VAL A 6 -8.63 10.05 -24.34
CA VAL A 6 -8.08 8.83 -24.97
C VAL A 6 -6.89 8.26 -24.18
N GLY A 7 -5.98 9.09 -23.69
CA GLY A 7 -4.88 8.63 -22.83
C GLY A 7 -5.37 8.14 -21.47
N SER A 8 -6.37 8.81 -20.92
CA SER A 8 -6.99 8.40 -19.66
C SER A 8 -7.77 7.10 -19.80
N GLU A 9 -8.44 6.86 -20.91
CA GLU A 9 -9.17 5.63 -21.18
C GLU A 9 -8.25 4.42 -21.31
N MET A 10 -7.08 4.53 -21.92
CA MET A 10 -6.11 3.45 -21.96
C MET A 10 -5.63 3.06 -20.56
N CYS A 11 -5.35 4.03 -19.70
CA CYS A 11 -5.01 3.78 -18.30
C CYS A 11 -6.17 3.21 -17.49
N ILE A 12 -7.40 3.62 -17.77
CA ILE A 12 -8.61 3.15 -17.10
C ILE A 12 -8.96 1.72 -17.52
N ARG A 13 -8.74 1.35 -18.78
CA ARG A 13 -9.02 0.00 -19.27
C ARG A 13 -8.11 -1.07 -18.69
N ASP A 14 -6.84 -0.76 -18.46
CA ASP A 14 -5.89 -1.66 -17.81
C ASP A 14 -6.15 -1.83 -16.31
N SER A 15 -7.03 -1.03 -15.74
CA SER A 15 -7.23 -0.92 -14.30
C SER A 15 -8.27 -1.86 -13.70
N ALA A 16 -9.08 -2.54 -14.51
CA ALA A 16 -10.10 -3.46 -14.00
C ALA A 16 -9.49 -4.71 -13.32
N SER A 17 -8.24 -5.05 -13.60
CA SER A 17 -7.51 -6.12 -12.92
C SER A 17 -6.14 -5.62 -12.47
N THR A 18 -5.79 -5.84 -11.20
CA THR A 18 -4.42 -5.62 -10.73
C THR A 18 -3.66 -6.93 -10.62
N GLY A 19 -2.42 -6.94 -11.13
CA GLY A 19 -1.49 -8.05 -10.90
C GLY A 19 -0.99 -8.14 -9.47
N ALA A 20 -1.17 -7.08 -8.66
CA ALA A 20 -0.63 -6.98 -7.31
C ALA A 20 -1.13 -8.09 -6.38
N ALA A 21 -2.43 -8.35 -6.33
CA ALA A 21 -2.99 -9.43 -5.51
C ALA A 21 -2.43 -10.81 -5.89
N LYS A 22 -2.20 -11.07 -7.18
CA LYS A 22 -1.56 -12.30 -7.65
C LYS A 22 -0.07 -12.36 -7.30
N ALA A 23 0.62 -11.22 -7.36
CA ALA A 23 2.04 -11.15 -7.01
C ALA A 23 2.26 -11.43 -5.52
N VAL A 24 1.43 -10.88 -4.64
CA VAL A 24 1.49 -11.13 -3.19
C VAL A 24 1.41 -12.62 -2.88
N THR A 25 0.54 -13.38 -3.55
CA THR A 25 0.40 -14.83 -3.30
C THR A 25 1.61 -15.65 -3.74
N LYS A 26 2.47 -15.12 -4.63
CA LYS A 26 3.75 -15.76 -4.97
C LYS A 26 4.79 -15.58 -3.88
N VAL A 27 4.78 -14.43 -3.20
CA VAL A 27 5.71 -14.11 -2.11
C VAL A 27 5.22 -14.69 -0.78
N ILE A 28 3.90 -14.68 -0.56
CA ILE A 28 3.26 -15.20 0.65
C ILE A 28 2.24 -16.26 0.24
N PRO A 29 2.67 -17.53 0.00
CA PRO A 29 1.80 -18.58 -0.52
C PRO A 29 0.59 -18.91 0.36
N SER A 30 0.67 -18.65 1.67
CA SER A 30 -0.42 -18.86 2.64
C SER A 30 -1.64 -17.95 2.39
N LEU A 31 -1.49 -16.90 1.58
CA LEU A 31 -2.57 -16.01 1.16
C LEU A 31 -3.26 -16.44 -0.14
N GLN A 32 -2.82 -17.52 -0.75
CA GLN A 32 -3.45 -18.01 -1.99
C GLN A 32 -4.92 -18.38 -1.74
N GLY A 33 -5.81 -17.81 -2.55
CA GLY A 33 -7.25 -17.95 -2.40
C GLY A 33 -7.90 -17.15 -1.27
N LYS A 34 -7.10 -16.38 -0.51
CA LYS A 34 -7.58 -15.57 0.63
C LYS A 34 -7.49 -14.06 0.36
N ILE A 35 -6.83 -13.64 -0.70
CA ILE A 35 -6.66 -12.24 -1.07
C ILE A 35 -7.15 -12.00 -2.49
N THR A 36 -7.84 -10.91 -2.68
CA THR A 36 -8.22 -10.38 -3.98
C THR A 36 -8.11 -8.86 -3.96
N GLY A 37 -8.14 -8.23 -5.11
CA GLY A 37 -8.09 -6.78 -5.19
C GLY A 37 -8.43 -6.28 -6.58
N MET A 38 -8.78 -5.02 -6.64
CA MET A 38 -9.02 -4.25 -7.85
C MET A 38 -8.30 -2.90 -7.74
N ALA A 39 -8.13 -2.21 -8.85
CA ALA A 39 -7.53 -0.89 -8.87
C ALA A 39 -8.53 0.14 -9.41
N PHE A 40 -8.50 1.33 -8.82
CA PHE A 40 -9.12 2.52 -9.37
C PHE A 40 -8.04 3.41 -9.99
N ARG A 41 -8.33 3.94 -11.17
CA ARG A 41 -7.51 4.98 -11.80
C ARG A 41 -8.21 6.31 -11.65
N VAL A 42 -7.53 7.25 -11.00
CA VAL A 42 -8.06 8.59 -10.71
C VAL A 42 -7.10 9.64 -11.25
N PRO A 43 -7.58 10.85 -11.59
CA PRO A 43 -6.77 11.90 -12.20
C PRO A 43 -5.92 12.62 -11.14
N THR A 44 -5.05 11.91 -10.46
CA THR A 44 -4.02 12.46 -9.56
C THR A 44 -2.67 12.47 -10.27
N ALA A 45 -1.79 13.39 -9.90
CA ALA A 45 -0.48 13.51 -10.51
C ALA A 45 0.41 12.31 -10.18
N ASP A 46 0.43 11.92 -8.91
CA ASP A 46 1.25 10.85 -8.37
C ASP A 46 0.67 10.36 -7.05
N VAL A 47 1.29 9.35 -6.45
CA VAL A 47 0.92 8.69 -5.19
C VAL A 47 -0.36 7.87 -5.31
N SER A 48 -0.31 6.70 -4.76
CA SER A 48 -1.40 5.73 -4.71
C SER A 48 -1.81 5.44 -3.26
N VAL A 49 -3.03 4.97 -3.09
CA VAL A 49 -3.57 4.54 -1.80
C VAL A 49 -4.03 3.09 -1.89
N VAL A 50 -3.75 2.33 -0.85
CA VAL A 50 -4.35 1.01 -0.64
C VAL A 50 -5.39 1.11 0.47
N ASP A 51 -6.60 0.72 0.15
CA ASP A 51 -7.69 0.49 1.09
C ASP A 51 -7.77 -1.01 1.36
N LEU A 52 -7.16 -1.45 2.45
CA LEU A 52 -7.10 -2.86 2.85
C LEU A 52 -8.22 -3.18 3.82
N THR A 53 -9.15 -4.01 3.40
CA THR A 53 -10.14 -4.62 4.29
C THR A 53 -9.64 -6.01 4.70
N VAL A 54 -9.50 -6.23 6.01
CA VAL A 54 -8.92 -7.47 6.55
C VAL A 54 -9.73 -8.03 7.70
N LYS A 55 -9.89 -9.37 7.69
CA LYS A 55 -10.41 -10.14 8.83
C LYS A 55 -9.27 -10.90 9.49
N LEU A 56 -9.01 -10.59 10.74
CA LEU A 56 -7.98 -11.26 11.54
C LEU A 56 -8.52 -12.57 12.14
N ALA A 57 -7.63 -13.53 12.34
CA ALA A 57 -7.95 -14.78 13.01
C ALA A 57 -8.09 -14.62 14.53
N THR A 58 -7.40 -13.64 15.10
CA THR A 58 -7.42 -13.32 16.53
C THR A 58 -8.04 -11.94 16.72
N GLU A 59 -8.93 -11.84 17.68
CA GLU A 59 -9.54 -10.56 18.04
C GLU A 59 -8.53 -9.62 18.68
N THR A 60 -8.63 -8.35 18.33
CA THR A 60 -7.83 -7.24 18.87
C THR A 60 -8.61 -5.95 18.74
N SER A 61 -8.03 -4.83 19.13
CA SER A 61 -8.57 -3.48 18.86
C SER A 61 -7.83 -2.81 17.71
N TYR A 62 -8.41 -1.77 17.12
CA TYR A 62 -7.74 -0.93 16.14
C TYR A 62 -6.43 -0.35 16.68
N ASP A 63 -6.43 0.12 17.92
CA ASP A 63 -5.24 0.57 18.64
C ASP A 63 -4.17 -0.52 18.73
N GLY A 64 -4.55 -1.77 18.98
CA GLY A 64 -3.63 -2.90 19.01
C GLY A 64 -2.97 -3.14 17.66
N VAL A 65 -3.74 -3.06 16.57
CA VAL A 65 -3.22 -3.14 15.21
C VAL A 65 -2.25 -2.00 14.94
N MET A 66 -2.65 -0.76 15.24
CA MET A 66 -1.82 0.43 14.98
C MET A 66 -0.52 0.43 15.78
N LYS A 67 -0.55 0.04 17.05
CA LYS A 67 0.66 -0.14 17.88
C LYS A 67 1.62 -1.16 17.29
N THR A 68 1.09 -2.27 16.80
CA THR A 68 1.92 -3.33 16.16
C THR A 68 2.58 -2.81 14.88
N ILE A 69 1.83 -2.10 14.05
CA ILE A 69 2.34 -1.50 12.82
C ILE A 69 3.39 -0.43 13.13
N LYS A 70 3.13 0.45 14.10
CA LYS A 70 4.07 1.49 14.53
C LYS A 70 5.38 0.87 15.03
N ALA A 71 5.30 -0.14 15.88
CA ALA A 71 6.49 -0.85 16.36
C ALA A 71 7.29 -1.50 15.20
N ALA A 72 6.61 -2.07 14.21
CA ALA A 72 7.26 -2.62 13.03
C ALA A 72 7.95 -1.53 12.18
N SER A 73 7.32 -0.37 12.01
CA SER A 73 7.86 0.75 11.23
C SER A 73 9.09 1.39 11.88
N GLU A 74 9.17 1.37 13.20
CA GLU A 74 10.32 1.86 13.98
C GLU A 74 11.42 0.81 14.15
N GLY A 75 11.07 -0.47 13.98
CA GLY A 75 11.92 -1.64 14.17
C GLY A 75 12.32 -2.34 12.89
N ALA A 76 11.84 -3.57 12.71
CA ALA A 76 12.26 -4.48 11.64
C ALA A 76 11.97 -3.97 10.22
N LEU A 77 10.99 -3.11 10.04
CA LEU A 77 10.61 -2.54 8.75
C LEU A 77 10.98 -1.05 8.62
N LYS A 78 11.90 -0.57 9.44
CA LYS A 78 12.37 0.82 9.39
C LYS A 78 12.92 1.15 7.99
N GLY A 79 12.46 2.27 7.42
CA GLY A 79 12.81 2.69 6.06
C GLY A 79 12.05 2.00 4.94
N ILE A 80 11.25 0.96 5.26
CA ILE A 80 10.37 0.26 4.32
C ILE A 80 8.90 0.62 4.60
N LEU A 81 8.49 0.49 5.85
CA LEU A 81 7.16 0.84 6.34
C LEU A 81 7.21 2.20 7.04
N GLY A 82 6.29 3.08 6.69
CA GLY A 82 6.03 4.34 7.38
C GLY A 82 4.75 4.25 8.21
N TYR A 83 4.62 5.19 9.13
CA TYR A 83 3.43 5.35 9.97
C TYR A 83 3.20 6.84 10.22
N THR A 84 1.97 7.30 10.09
CA THR A 84 1.59 8.69 10.37
C THR A 84 0.31 8.77 11.16
N GLU A 85 0.24 9.76 12.03
CA GLU A 85 -0.95 10.18 12.79
C GLU A 85 -1.39 11.59 12.38
N GLU A 86 -0.77 12.16 11.35
CA GLU A 86 -1.08 13.47 10.82
C GLU A 86 -2.25 13.43 9.84
N LEU A 87 -2.90 14.55 9.63
CA LEU A 87 -3.93 14.71 8.60
C LEU A 87 -3.24 14.95 7.26
N VAL A 88 -3.20 13.92 6.44
CA VAL A 88 -2.42 13.88 5.20
C VAL A 88 -3.28 13.66 3.96
N VAL A 89 -2.73 14.05 2.83
CA VAL A 89 -3.27 13.78 1.49
C VAL A 89 -2.17 13.20 0.60
N SER A 90 -2.53 12.70 -0.58
CA SER A 90 -1.59 12.06 -1.51
C SER A 90 -0.33 12.89 -1.78
N GLN A 91 -0.45 14.21 -1.91
CA GLN A 91 0.69 15.08 -2.24
C GLN A 91 1.77 15.14 -1.18
N ASP A 92 1.45 14.83 0.07
CA ASP A 92 2.41 14.83 1.18
C ASP A 92 3.44 13.68 1.06
N PHE A 93 3.16 12.70 0.20
CA PHE A 93 4.01 11.52 0.01
C PHE A 93 4.76 11.49 -1.32
N ILE A 94 4.69 12.57 -2.11
CA ILE A 94 5.46 12.65 -3.36
C ILE A 94 6.95 12.62 -3.06
N GLY A 95 7.66 11.68 -3.70
CA GLY A 95 9.09 11.44 -3.48
C GLY A 95 9.42 10.57 -2.27
N ASP A 96 8.43 10.05 -1.54
CA ASP A 96 8.68 9.16 -0.41
C ASP A 96 9.17 7.78 -0.90
N ALA A 97 10.38 7.40 -0.49
CA ALA A 97 11.03 6.16 -0.90
C ALA A 97 10.50 4.91 -0.14
N ARG A 98 9.70 5.10 0.91
CA ARG A 98 9.10 3.98 1.65
C ARG A 98 8.04 3.29 0.80
N THR A 99 7.92 2.00 0.96
CA THR A 99 7.00 1.18 0.14
C THR A 99 5.54 1.27 0.59
N SER A 100 5.30 1.67 1.82
CA SER A 100 3.95 1.82 2.37
C SER A 100 3.99 2.72 3.61
N ILE A 101 3.10 3.68 3.71
CA ILE A 101 2.96 4.56 4.88
C ILE A 101 1.54 4.39 5.41
N VAL A 102 1.40 3.80 6.59
CA VAL A 102 0.10 3.57 7.22
C VAL A 102 -0.43 4.86 7.79
N ASP A 103 -1.65 5.21 7.42
CA ASP A 103 -2.42 6.33 7.92
C ASP A 103 -3.30 5.85 9.07
N ALA A 104 -2.87 6.14 10.29
CA ALA A 104 -3.55 5.68 11.49
C ALA A 104 -4.93 6.29 11.69
N ASN A 105 -5.17 7.47 11.14
CA ASN A 105 -6.43 8.19 11.30
C ASN A 105 -7.46 7.85 10.23
N ALA A 106 -7.05 7.24 9.12
CA ALA A 106 -7.95 6.92 8.01
C ALA A 106 -8.60 5.53 8.11
N GLY A 107 -8.13 4.68 9.02
CA GLY A 107 -8.66 3.32 9.17
C GLY A 107 -9.92 3.25 10.04
N ILE A 108 -10.58 2.10 9.98
CA ILE A 108 -11.85 1.87 10.69
C ILE A 108 -11.85 0.47 11.30
N GLU A 109 -12.33 0.35 12.53
CA GLU A 109 -12.71 -0.92 13.15
C GLU A 109 -14.21 -1.14 12.99
N LEU A 110 -14.61 -2.30 12.45
CA LEU A 110 -16.00 -2.73 12.47
C LEU A 110 -16.31 -3.56 13.72
N ASN A 111 -15.39 -4.45 14.07
CA ASN A 111 -15.41 -5.26 15.29
C ASN A 111 -13.99 -5.78 15.56
N GLY A 112 -13.78 -6.43 16.70
CA GLY A 112 -12.46 -6.89 17.14
C GLY A 112 -11.68 -7.81 16.19
N SER A 113 -12.25 -8.19 15.07
CA SER A 113 -11.57 -9.03 14.07
C SER A 113 -11.61 -8.47 12.66
N PHE A 114 -12.36 -7.40 12.39
CA PHE A 114 -12.59 -6.88 11.05
C PHE A 114 -12.25 -5.40 10.97
N PHE A 115 -11.24 -5.09 10.16
CA PHE A 115 -10.62 -3.77 10.07
C PHE A 115 -10.50 -3.31 8.63
N LYS A 116 -10.52 -2.00 8.48
CA LYS A 116 -10.05 -1.28 7.29
C LYS A 116 -8.77 -0.54 7.68
N VAL A 117 -7.70 -0.76 6.92
CA VAL A 117 -6.41 -0.08 7.08
C VAL A 117 -6.09 0.65 5.78
N VAL A 118 -5.72 1.91 5.89
CA VAL A 118 -5.35 2.75 4.75
C VAL A 118 -3.85 2.96 4.75
N THR A 119 -3.24 2.81 3.57
CA THR A 119 -1.81 3.08 3.39
C THR A 119 -1.56 3.87 2.13
N TRP A 120 -0.59 4.78 2.19
CA TRP A 120 -0.12 5.59 1.08
C TRP A 120 1.21 5.07 0.55
N TYR A 121 1.49 5.29 -0.73
CA TYR A 121 2.80 5.03 -1.31
C TYR A 121 2.98 5.82 -2.61
N ASP A 122 4.19 6.33 -2.81
CA ASP A 122 4.58 6.85 -4.12
C ASP A 122 4.97 5.66 -5.01
N ASN A 123 4.15 5.39 -6.01
CA ASN A 123 4.31 4.24 -6.90
C ASN A 123 5.53 4.35 -7.81
N GLU A 124 6.07 5.55 -8.01
CA GLU A 124 7.28 5.82 -8.81
C GLU A 124 8.54 5.78 -7.93
N ALA A 125 8.58 6.62 -6.89
CA ALA A 125 9.73 6.73 -6.00
C ALA A 125 9.95 5.46 -5.18
N GLY A 126 8.90 4.89 -4.60
CA GLY A 126 9.00 3.68 -3.78
C GLY A 126 9.55 2.49 -4.56
N TYR A 127 9.00 2.21 -5.74
CA TYR A 127 9.48 1.12 -6.59
C TYR A 127 10.92 1.34 -7.06
N SER A 128 11.24 2.53 -7.55
CA SER A 128 12.58 2.85 -8.07
C SER A 128 13.67 2.70 -7.01
N ASN A 129 13.41 3.14 -5.79
CA ASN A 129 14.32 2.95 -4.67
C ASN A 129 14.50 1.48 -4.31
N LYS A 130 13.44 0.69 -4.29
CA LYS A 130 13.53 -0.75 -4.00
C LYS A 130 14.23 -1.54 -5.10
N LEU A 131 14.17 -1.10 -6.34
CA LEU A 131 14.97 -1.68 -7.42
C LEU A 131 16.47 -1.47 -7.20
N LEU A 132 16.87 -0.27 -6.75
CA LEU A 132 18.26 0.03 -6.40
C LEU A 132 18.71 -0.78 -5.18
N ASP A 133 17.87 -0.89 -4.14
CA ASP A 133 18.14 -1.72 -2.96
C ASP A 133 18.36 -3.18 -3.35
N LEU A 134 17.52 -3.71 -4.25
CA LEU A 134 17.68 -5.08 -4.76
C LEU A 134 18.97 -5.26 -5.55
N ALA A 135 19.32 -4.31 -6.41
CA ALA A 135 20.57 -4.36 -7.17
C ALA A 135 21.79 -4.34 -6.22
N ALA A 136 21.76 -3.50 -5.19
CA ALA A 136 22.81 -3.47 -4.17
C ALA A 136 22.90 -4.79 -3.38
N HIS A 137 21.76 -5.38 -3.03
CA HIS A 137 21.72 -6.68 -2.35
C HIS A 137 22.33 -7.79 -3.20
N VAL A 138 21.94 -7.88 -4.48
CA VAL A 138 22.45 -8.90 -5.41
C VAL A 138 23.96 -8.75 -5.64
N SER A 139 24.49 -7.52 -5.62
CA SER A 139 25.91 -7.27 -5.78
C SER A 139 26.78 -7.74 -4.60
N GLN A 140 26.17 -8.10 -3.48
CA GLN A 140 26.84 -8.57 -2.26
C GLN A 140 26.76 -10.11 -2.10
N LEU A 141 26.06 -10.79 -3.00
CA LEU A 141 25.96 -12.25 -3.04
C LEU A 141 27.09 -12.86 -3.87
#